data_036384f8a05dfcc9579a45345f8471ef
#
_entry.id   036384f8a05dfcc9579a45345f8471ef
#
_cell.length_a   1.000
_cell.length_b   1.000
_cell.length_c   1.000
_cell.angle_alpha   90.00
_cell.angle_beta   90.00
_cell.angle_gamma   90.00
#
_symmetry.space_group_name_H-M   'P 1'
#
loop_
_entity.id
_entity.type
_entity.pdbx_description
1 polymer ?
#
loop_
_entity_poly.entity_id
_entity_poly.type
_entity_poly.pdbx_seq_one_letter_code
_entity_poly.pdbx_strand_id
1 'polypeptide(L)'
;MAAQVQALYDFAGEPGTTEMSITCGEVLTLLNTDIGEGWWEGKNSQGQTGLFPAAYVRKLSPEESAPTKVAPPAPRYDQAADEWGEQQYSAGDNNYQRGASHDDGWDDDWDDDTYSEIGPGAPQNKPSQSISRQQQLTPLPGMPISDFNQHMDENTSSFGSTVGTVRKNKFAPSSKISGESYLLATLNVEVPESEKVYIVQEGDGYVWAQITQPYNVTVASPKKESKFKGIKSFIAYQLTPSFNNIQVSRRYKHFDWLHERLQEKFTLIPIPPLPDKQISGRYDEQLIERRRVQLQEFVDWMCKHPVLSKSEVWQHFLTCTDEKRWKAGKRQAERDNLLGLNYCVSLVVPEKALLQSQLDHITEQCHTFIGSMDTAVKSVTNMCLAQTKRFQGPYKTDCQKVGEAIYNLGNALSLDEGTVISTSKLTSAIKMTGGAYIEIGRMYEDQPKYDWEPLGDKFHLYKGIVGSFPDVLANHKGAVQKRRDCERLTAEHKMEVEQLNEVLRRTDVISYALLAEINHFKTERTEDLKATMQKFLRQQISFYKRIVEKLEVTLNQYDE
;
A
#
# COMPACT_ATOMS: atom_id res chain seq x y z
N MET A 1 12.10 -37.84 8.15
CA MET A 1 12.15 -37.00 9.36
C MET A 1 11.33 -35.77 9.08
N ALA A 2 10.51 -35.30 10.02
CA ALA A 2 9.74 -34.08 9.83
C ALA A 2 10.71 -32.87 9.71
N ALA A 3 10.47 -31.98 8.78
CA ALA A 3 11.31 -30.81 8.58
C ALA A 3 11.20 -29.88 9.80
N GLN A 4 12.34 -29.36 10.27
CA GLN A 4 12.39 -28.40 11.38
C GLN A 4 12.75 -27.01 10.87
N VAL A 5 12.20 -25.99 11.56
CA VAL A 5 12.48 -24.58 11.30
C VAL A 5 12.78 -23.85 12.61
N GLN A 6 13.58 -22.81 12.52
CA GLN A 6 13.88 -21.93 13.64
C GLN A 6 13.26 -20.57 13.40
N ALA A 7 12.56 -20.05 14.41
CA ALA A 7 12.01 -18.69 14.39
C ALA A 7 13.15 -17.65 14.39
N LEU A 8 13.07 -16.70 13.46
CA LEU A 8 14.01 -15.58 13.33
C LEU A 8 13.49 -14.32 14.03
N TYR A 9 12.18 -14.24 14.23
CA TYR A 9 11.49 -13.10 14.83
C TYR A 9 10.38 -13.59 15.74
N ASP A 10 10.03 -12.79 16.75
CA ASP A 10 8.85 -13.02 17.58
C ASP A 10 7.58 -12.81 16.75
N PHE A 11 6.61 -13.69 16.92
CA PHE A 11 5.27 -13.55 16.37
C PHE A 11 4.25 -13.86 17.46
N ALA A 12 3.35 -12.93 17.71
CA ALA A 12 2.23 -13.11 18.64
C ALA A 12 0.99 -13.53 17.84
N GLY A 13 0.60 -14.79 17.96
CA GLY A 13 -0.65 -15.31 17.43
C GLY A 13 -1.86 -14.67 18.14
N GLU A 14 -2.93 -14.40 17.40
CA GLU A 14 -4.13 -13.76 17.96
C GLU A 14 -4.91 -14.77 18.82
N PRO A 15 -5.25 -14.42 20.09
CA PRO A 15 -5.99 -15.32 20.96
C PRO A 15 -7.36 -15.69 20.37
N GLY A 16 -7.68 -16.99 20.33
CA GLY A 16 -8.92 -17.51 19.78
C GLY A 16 -8.91 -17.78 18.28
N THR A 17 -7.77 -17.63 17.62
CA THR A 17 -7.54 -18.03 16.22
C THR A 17 -6.72 -19.33 16.16
N THR A 18 -6.48 -19.82 14.95
CA THR A 18 -5.57 -20.97 14.71
C THR A 18 -4.09 -20.55 14.65
N GLU A 19 -3.77 -19.29 14.94
CA GLU A 19 -2.42 -18.78 14.94
C GLU A 19 -1.67 -19.21 16.21
N MET A 20 -0.39 -19.54 16.06
CA MET A 20 0.48 -19.91 17.18
C MET A 20 1.56 -18.85 17.40
N SER A 21 1.66 -18.36 18.62
CA SER A 21 2.78 -17.47 18.99
C SER A 21 4.10 -18.23 18.96
N ILE A 22 5.11 -17.62 18.36
CA ILE A 22 6.49 -18.14 18.30
C ILE A 22 7.46 -17.06 18.79
N THR A 23 8.53 -17.49 19.45
CA THR A 23 9.59 -16.60 19.94
C THR A 23 10.88 -16.79 19.14
N CYS A 24 11.63 -15.71 18.97
CA CYS A 24 12.90 -15.73 18.25
C CYS A 24 13.84 -16.80 18.84
N GLY A 25 14.42 -17.64 17.97
CA GLY A 25 15.26 -18.76 18.35
C GLY A 25 14.51 -20.08 18.61
N GLU A 26 13.19 -20.06 18.71
CA GLU A 26 12.38 -21.27 18.94
C GLU A 26 12.43 -22.22 17.74
N VAL A 27 12.54 -23.52 18.02
CA VAL A 27 12.58 -24.57 16.98
C VAL A 27 11.21 -25.23 16.90
N LEU A 28 10.64 -25.21 15.68
CA LEU A 28 9.33 -25.75 15.38
C LEU A 28 9.43 -26.92 14.42
N THR A 29 8.57 -27.91 14.59
CA THR A 29 8.41 -29.01 13.65
C THR A 29 7.33 -28.66 12.63
N LEU A 30 7.65 -28.64 11.33
CA LEU A 30 6.69 -28.36 10.27
C LEU A 30 5.70 -29.50 10.11
N LEU A 31 4.42 -29.18 10.07
CA LEU A 31 3.33 -30.09 9.79
C LEU A 31 2.80 -29.90 8.37
N ASN A 32 2.58 -28.66 7.95
CA ASN A 32 2.07 -28.35 6.62
C ASN A 32 2.69 -27.04 6.11
N THR A 33 3.14 -27.03 4.86
CA THR A 33 3.72 -25.85 4.20
C THR A 33 2.88 -25.32 3.05
N ASP A 34 1.76 -25.96 2.75
CA ASP A 34 0.87 -25.63 1.63
C ASP A 34 -0.52 -25.19 2.13
N ILE A 35 -0.52 -24.23 3.06
CA ILE A 35 -1.76 -23.67 3.65
C ILE A 35 -2.20 -22.39 2.93
N GLY A 36 -1.37 -21.90 1.96
CA GLY A 36 -1.61 -20.66 1.20
C GLY A 36 -1.10 -19.39 1.87
N GLU A 37 -0.93 -18.33 1.07
CA GLU A 37 -0.60 -16.93 1.48
C GLU A 37 0.63 -16.75 2.39
N GLY A 38 1.63 -17.66 2.35
CA GLY A 38 2.87 -17.50 3.13
C GLY A 38 2.76 -17.95 4.59
N TRP A 39 1.76 -18.74 4.94
CA TRP A 39 1.58 -19.35 6.25
C TRP A 39 1.96 -20.81 6.26
N TRP A 40 2.62 -21.22 7.33
CA TRP A 40 2.94 -22.62 7.61
C TRP A 40 2.30 -23.07 8.91
N GLU A 41 1.97 -24.36 8.98
CA GLU A 41 1.52 -25.00 10.20
C GLU A 41 2.68 -25.79 10.81
N GLY A 42 2.86 -25.64 12.10
CA GLY A 42 3.88 -26.37 12.82
C GLY A 42 3.51 -26.64 14.26
N LYS A 43 4.40 -27.34 14.92
CA LYS A 43 4.27 -27.75 16.30
C LYS A 43 5.49 -27.28 17.08
N ASN A 44 5.27 -26.62 18.20
CA ASN A 44 6.34 -26.18 19.09
C ASN A 44 6.80 -27.29 20.07
N SER A 45 7.83 -27.01 20.85
CA SER A 45 8.38 -27.93 21.85
C SER A 45 7.41 -28.31 22.96
N GLN A 46 6.38 -27.49 23.19
CA GLN A 46 5.33 -27.73 24.20
C GLN A 46 4.17 -28.57 23.65
N GLY A 47 4.22 -28.95 22.37
CA GLY A 47 3.18 -29.75 21.76
C GLY A 47 2.01 -28.95 21.21
N GLN A 48 2.03 -27.62 21.29
CA GLN A 48 1.03 -26.76 20.69
C GLN A 48 1.20 -26.73 19.16
N THR A 49 0.08 -26.74 18.44
CA THR A 49 0.04 -26.65 16.98
C THR A 49 -0.70 -25.42 16.54
N GLY A 50 -0.23 -24.77 15.48
CA GLY A 50 -0.88 -23.62 14.93
C GLY A 50 -0.16 -23.02 13.73
N LEU A 51 -0.74 -21.95 13.19
CA LEU A 51 -0.25 -21.25 12.02
C LEU A 51 0.73 -20.13 12.41
N PHE A 52 1.80 -20.01 11.63
CA PHE A 52 2.76 -18.89 11.76
C PHE A 52 3.27 -18.48 10.37
N PRO A 53 3.74 -17.21 10.22
CA PRO A 53 4.22 -16.73 8.93
C PRO A 53 5.52 -17.45 8.50
N ALA A 54 5.55 -17.98 7.28
CA ALA A 54 6.72 -18.66 6.71
C ALA A 54 7.97 -17.76 6.61
N ALA A 55 7.76 -16.43 6.49
CA ALA A 55 8.83 -15.43 6.44
C ALA A 55 9.52 -15.19 7.80
N TYR A 56 8.93 -15.68 8.90
CA TYR A 56 9.46 -15.52 10.27
C TYR A 56 10.34 -16.67 10.70
N VAL A 57 10.49 -17.70 9.87
CA VAL A 57 11.27 -18.90 10.20
C VAL A 57 12.25 -19.25 9.09
N ARG A 58 13.39 -19.86 9.46
CA ARG A 58 14.33 -20.48 8.52
C ARG A 58 14.29 -22.00 8.65
N LYS A 59 14.44 -22.71 7.55
CA LYS A 59 14.59 -24.17 7.57
C LYS A 59 15.97 -24.54 8.17
N LEU A 60 15.97 -25.49 9.10
CA LEU A 60 17.20 -26.04 9.65
C LEU A 60 17.71 -27.15 8.73
N SER A 61 19.03 -27.18 8.51
CA SER A 61 19.71 -28.29 7.84
C SER A 61 19.75 -29.53 8.75
N PRO A 62 19.88 -30.76 8.21
CA PRO A 62 19.92 -31.95 9.03
C PRO A 62 21.06 -31.99 10.07
N GLU A 63 22.11 -31.20 9.88
CA GLU A 63 23.26 -31.10 10.80
C GLU A 63 22.97 -30.14 11.98
N GLU A 64 22.04 -29.20 11.84
CA GLU A 64 21.64 -28.22 12.87
C GLU A 64 20.54 -28.76 13.81
N SER A 65 19.96 -29.91 13.50
CA SER A 65 18.83 -30.50 14.24
C SER A 65 19.22 -31.38 15.42
N ALA A 66 20.51 -31.48 15.79
CA ALA A 66 20.99 -32.31 16.89
C ALA A 66 20.86 -31.57 18.24
N PRO A 67 20.40 -32.24 19.33
CA PRO A 67 20.14 -31.56 20.60
C PRO A 67 21.44 -31.14 21.30
N THR A 68 21.65 -29.85 21.43
CA THR A 68 22.71 -29.26 22.24
C THR A 68 22.32 -29.31 23.73
N LYS A 69 23.16 -29.95 24.54
CA LYS A 69 22.99 -30.05 25.99
C LYS A 69 23.03 -28.64 26.61
N VAL A 70 21.95 -28.26 27.29
CA VAL A 70 21.78 -26.99 28.01
C VAL A 70 22.41 -27.10 29.39
N ALA A 71 23.21 -26.12 29.79
CA ALA A 71 23.72 -25.91 31.15
C ALA A 71 22.61 -25.28 32.04
N PRO A 72 22.63 -25.54 33.40
CA PRO A 72 21.53 -25.16 34.28
C PRO A 72 21.47 -23.67 34.58
N PRO A 73 20.27 -23.11 34.87
CA PRO A 73 20.07 -21.67 35.07
C PRO A 73 20.44 -21.21 36.50
N ALA A 74 20.88 -19.96 36.61
CA ALA A 74 21.16 -19.25 37.84
C ALA A 74 19.87 -18.76 38.52
N PRO A 75 19.87 -18.54 39.87
CA PRO A 75 18.67 -18.44 40.70
C PRO A 75 17.94 -17.09 40.59
N ARG A 76 16.60 -17.17 40.62
CA ARG A 76 15.67 -16.04 40.69
C ARG A 76 15.67 -15.43 42.10
N TYR A 77 15.57 -14.10 42.13
CA TYR A 77 15.14 -13.36 43.32
C TYR A 77 13.63 -13.12 43.27
N ASP A 78 12.94 -13.56 44.30
CA ASP A 78 11.53 -13.30 44.58
C ASP A 78 11.34 -11.85 45.03
N GLN A 79 10.30 -11.18 44.52
CA GLN A 79 9.61 -10.14 45.28
C GLN A 79 8.10 -10.20 45.09
N ALA A 80 7.49 -10.15 46.20
CA ALA A 80 6.21 -10.34 46.78
C ALA A 80 4.98 -9.76 46.05
N ALA A 81 3.90 -10.46 46.28
CA ALA A 81 2.51 -10.16 45.98
C ALA A 81 1.98 -8.92 46.70
N ASP A 82 1.03 -8.22 46.07
CA ASP A 82 -0.06 -7.56 46.80
C ASP A 82 -1.39 -7.82 46.09
N GLU A 83 -2.31 -8.30 46.88
CA GLU A 83 -3.69 -8.70 46.70
C GLU A 83 -4.60 -7.47 46.52
N TRP A 84 -5.56 -7.45 45.60
CA TRP A 84 -6.86 -6.79 45.76
C TRP A 84 -7.93 -7.45 44.89
N GLY A 85 -8.80 -8.22 45.44
CA GLY A 85 -10.25 -7.99 45.63
C GLY A 85 -11.13 -8.33 44.44
N GLU A 86 -11.67 -9.57 44.40
CA GLU A 86 -12.84 -9.97 43.61
C GLU A 86 -14.12 -9.24 44.05
N GLN A 87 -14.94 -8.76 43.13
CA GLN A 87 -16.38 -8.62 43.36
C GLN A 87 -17.16 -9.26 42.20
N GLN A 88 -17.82 -10.34 42.55
CA GLN A 88 -18.88 -11.01 41.79
C GLN A 88 -20.12 -10.11 41.67
N TYR A 89 -20.73 -10.05 40.50
CA TYR A 89 -22.17 -9.81 40.37
C TYR A 89 -22.83 -10.84 39.48
N SER A 90 -23.89 -11.38 40.05
CA SER A 90 -24.70 -12.49 39.64
C SER A 90 -25.63 -12.19 38.43
N ALA A 91 -26.01 -13.27 37.78
CA ALA A 91 -26.96 -13.43 36.71
C ALA A 91 -28.36 -12.81 36.96
N GLY A 92 -28.92 -12.26 35.90
CA GLY A 92 -30.33 -11.95 35.76
C GLY A 92 -30.84 -12.44 34.41
N ASP A 93 -31.63 -13.51 34.43
CA ASP A 93 -32.43 -14.01 33.31
C ASP A 93 -33.41 -12.96 32.79
N ASN A 94 -33.46 -12.78 31.48
CA ASN A 94 -34.69 -12.39 30.81
C ASN A 94 -34.77 -12.95 29.39
N ASN A 95 -35.69 -13.85 29.28
CA ASN A 95 -36.28 -14.51 28.13
C ASN A 95 -37.04 -13.50 27.27
N TYR A 96 -36.65 -13.31 25.98
CA TYR A 96 -37.56 -12.80 24.94
C TYR A 96 -37.42 -13.55 23.62
N GLN A 97 -38.56 -13.83 23.06
CA GLN A 97 -38.94 -14.69 21.96
C GLN A 97 -38.25 -14.39 20.61
N ARG A 98 -38.12 -15.49 19.85
CA ARG A 98 -37.78 -15.62 18.44
C ARG A 98 -38.48 -14.60 17.54
N GLY A 99 -37.68 -13.79 16.84
CA GLY A 99 -38.02 -13.25 15.55
C GLY A 99 -36.98 -13.78 14.53
N ALA A 100 -37.47 -14.46 13.51
CA ALA A 100 -36.63 -14.98 12.44
C ALA A 100 -36.06 -13.81 11.64
N SER A 101 -34.79 -13.51 11.83
CA SER A 101 -34.03 -12.62 10.95
C SER A 101 -33.28 -13.48 9.93
N HIS A 102 -33.57 -13.24 8.68
CA HIS A 102 -32.88 -13.75 7.51
C HIS A 102 -31.39 -13.43 7.62
N ASP A 103 -30.59 -14.48 7.64
CA ASP A 103 -29.14 -14.46 7.69
C ASP A 103 -28.61 -14.19 6.26
N ASP A 104 -28.50 -12.91 5.90
CA ASP A 104 -27.87 -12.50 4.64
C ASP A 104 -26.35 -12.44 4.82
N GLY A 105 -25.72 -13.62 4.80
CA GLY A 105 -24.26 -13.76 4.79
C GLY A 105 -23.64 -13.10 3.54
N TRP A 106 -22.78 -12.11 3.74
CA TRP A 106 -21.90 -11.57 2.72
C TRP A 106 -20.81 -12.60 2.40
N ASP A 107 -21.09 -13.46 1.42
CA ASP A 107 -20.18 -14.54 1.04
C ASP A 107 -18.87 -14.04 0.41
N ASP A 108 -17.76 -14.55 0.95
CA ASP A 108 -16.41 -14.39 0.41
C ASP A 108 -16.20 -15.35 -0.77
N ASP A 109 -16.86 -15.14 -1.90
CA ASP A 109 -16.70 -15.93 -3.13
C ASP A 109 -15.31 -15.78 -3.80
N TRP A 110 -14.30 -15.27 -3.07
CA TRP A 110 -12.94 -15.14 -3.59
C TRP A 110 -12.02 -16.32 -3.28
N ASP A 111 -12.43 -17.20 -2.36
CA ASP A 111 -11.62 -18.34 -1.94
C ASP A 111 -12.14 -19.68 -2.46
N ASP A 112 -13.27 -19.73 -3.21
CA ASP A 112 -13.98 -20.98 -3.51
C ASP A 112 -14.03 -21.39 -5.00
N ASP A 113 -13.41 -20.66 -5.91
CA ASP A 113 -13.37 -21.04 -7.33
C ASP A 113 -12.33 -22.11 -7.67
N THR A 114 -11.71 -22.78 -6.67
CA THR A 114 -10.67 -23.79 -6.95
C THR A 114 -11.05 -25.24 -6.58
N TYR A 115 -12.22 -25.49 -5.98
CA TYR A 115 -12.64 -26.86 -5.67
C TYR A 115 -14.16 -27.06 -5.76
N SER A 116 -14.67 -27.27 -6.95
CA SER A 116 -15.86 -28.11 -7.14
C SER A 116 -16.08 -28.41 -8.63
N GLU A 117 -15.41 -29.43 -9.09
CA GLU A 117 -15.92 -30.37 -10.09
C GLU A 117 -15.13 -31.68 -10.02
N ILE A 118 -15.45 -32.51 -9.05
CA ILE A 118 -15.34 -33.97 -9.16
C ILE A 118 -16.51 -34.59 -8.39
N GLY A 119 -17.62 -34.80 -9.09
CA GLY A 119 -18.67 -35.72 -8.69
C GLY A 119 -18.26 -37.17 -9.02
N PRO A 120 -18.72 -38.19 -8.28
CA PRO A 120 -18.19 -39.56 -8.39
C PRO A 120 -18.90 -40.38 -9.48
N GLY A 121 -18.11 -41.00 -10.34
CA GLY A 121 -18.61 -41.99 -11.31
C GLY A 121 -17.51 -42.62 -12.13
N ALA A 122 -17.00 -43.78 -11.69
CA ALA A 122 -16.04 -44.64 -12.40
C ALA A 122 -16.68 -45.34 -13.61
N PRO A 123 -16.00 -46.11 -14.52
CA PRO A 123 -14.76 -46.85 -14.28
C PRO A 123 -13.67 -46.82 -15.42
N GLN A 124 -12.49 -47.18 -15.00
CA GLN A 124 -11.33 -47.81 -15.68
C GLN A 124 -11.37 -48.11 -17.17
N ASN A 125 -10.27 -47.67 -17.89
CA ASN A 125 -9.40 -48.59 -18.66
C ASN A 125 -8.06 -47.92 -19.05
N LYS A 126 -6.97 -48.61 -18.75
CA LYS A 126 -5.58 -48.43 -19.25
C LYS A 126 -5.36 -49.32 -20.49
N PRO A 127 -4.18 -49.37 -21.16
CA PRO A 127 -3.11 -48.39 -21.42
C PRO A 127 -2.64 -48.40 -22.90
N SER A 128 -1.76 -47.49 -23.32
CA SER A 128 -0.59 -47.82 -24.17
C SER A 128 0.26 -46.61 -24.54
N GLN A 129 1.53 -46.69 -24.12
CA GLN A 129 2.80 -46.60 -24.85
C GLN A 129 3.17 -45.26 -25.53
N SER A 130 4.12 -44.63 -24.86
CA SER A 130 5.49 -44.23 -25.31
C SER A 130 5.73 -43.77 -26.74
N ILE A 131 6.43 -42.64 -26.84
CA ILE A 131 7.68 -42.49 -27.62
C ILE A 131 8.40 -41.19 -27.14
N SER A 132 9.62 -41.41 -26.67
CA SER A 132 10.68 -40.45 -26.38
C SER A 132 11.29 -39.87 -27.66
N ARG A 133 11.63 -38.56 -27.63
CA ARG A 133 12.79 -38.10 -28.41
C ARG A 133 13.46 -36.90 -27.76
N GLN A 134 14.59 -37.19 -27.13
CA GLN A 134 15.64 -36.23 -26.78
C GLN A 134 16.29 -35.70 -28.06
N GLN A 135 16.56 -34.39 -28.07
CA GLN A 135 17.72 -33.87 -28.80
C GLN A 135 18.41 -32.81 -27.95
N GLN A 136 19.57 -33.20 -27.47
CA GLN A 136 20.64 -32.36 -26.96
C GLN A 136 21.25 -31.55 -28.11
N LEU A 137 21.57 -30.28 -27.86
CA LEU A 137 22.63 -29.58 -28.58
C LEU A 137 23.53 -28.88 -27.57
N THR A 138 24.78 -29.25 -27.60
CA THR A 138 25.91 -28.76 -26.83
C THR A 138 26.46 -27.43 -27.35
N PRO A 139 27.21 -26.67 -26.56
CA PRO A 139 27.73 -25.35 -26.90
C PRO A 139 29.12 -25.41 -27.55
N LEU A 140 29.48 -24.38 -28.31
CA LEU A 140 30.84 -24.14 -28.78
C LEU A 140 31.42 -22.84 -28.17
N PRO A 141 32.75 -22.77 -27.99
CA PRO A 141 33.44 -21.86 -27.10
C PRO A 141 34.20 -20.73 -27.82
N GLY A 142 34.54 -19.70 -27.04
CA GLY A 142 35.77 -18.95 -27.35
C GLY A 142 35.71 -17.45 -27.41
N MET A 143 36.21 -16.84 -26.36
CA MET A 143 37.26 -15.80 -26.14
C MET A 143 36.84 -14.33 -26.03
N PRO A 144 37.72 -13.45 -25.43
CA PRO A 144 38.12 -13.40 -24.03
C PRO A 144 37.89 -12.02 -23.37
N ILE A 145 38.15 -12.05 -22.10
CA ILE A 145 38.16 -10.99 -21.08
C ILE A 145 39.21 -9.90 -21.39
N SER A 146 38.90 -8.64 -21.02
CA SER A 146 39.92 -7.74 -20.48
C SER A 146 39.34 -6.79 -19.44
N ASP A 147 39.93 -6.87 -18.28
CA ASP A 147 39.93 -6.08 -17.07
C ASP A 147 39.72 -4.58 -17.24
N PHE A 148 38.96 -3.99 -16.36
CA PHE A 148 39.36 -2.81 -15.62
C PHE A 148 38.83 -2.84 -14.20
N ASN A 149 39.73 -3.15 -13.30
CA ASN A 149 39.59 -3.07 -11.86
C ASN A 149 40.11 -1.70 -11.41
N GLN A 150 39.43 -1.00 -10.53
CA GLN A 150 40.02 -0.30 -9.40
C GLN A 150 38.96 0.34 -8.49
N HIS A 151 38.90 -0.24 -7.28
CA HIS A 151 38.87 0.40 -5.95
C HIS A 151 38.02 1.65 -5.70
N MET A 152 36.99 1.48 -4.87
CA MET A 152 36.98 2.16 -3.56
C MET A 152 36.10 1.38 -2.58
N ASP A 153 36.71 1.01 -1.46
CA ASP A 153 36.09 0.58 -0.19
C ASP A 153 35.07 1.64 0.27
N GLU A 154 33.95 1.32 0.91
CA GLU A 154 33.81 0.84 2.27
C GLU A 154 32.35 0.73 2.70
N ASN A 155 32.10 -0.27 3.49
CA ASN A 155 31.19 -0.34 4.63
C ASN A 155 30.02 0.65 4.71
N THR A 156 28.88 0.23 4.22
CA THR A 156 27.61 0.56 4.87
C THR A 156 26.73 -0.69 4.90
N SER A 157 26.51 -1.14 6.12
CA SER A 157 25.61 -2.23 6.48
C SER A 157 24.29 -2.09 5.72
N SER A 158 24.12 -3.00 4.78
CA SER A 158 22.91 -3.23 4.02
C SER A 158 21.78 -3.67 4.97
N PHE A 159 20.93 -2.75 5.37
CA PHE A 159 19.56 -3.10 5.73
C PHE A 159 18.78 -3.24 4.42
N GLY A 160 18.65 -4.47 3.98
CA GLY A 160 17.88 -4.86 2.82
C GLY A 160 16.42 -4.46 3.00
N SER A 161 16.03 -3.39 2.33
CA SER A 161 14.65 -3.18 1.96
C SER A 161 14.28 -4.30 0.99
N THR A 162 13.62 -5.33 1.49
CA THR A 162 12.92 -6.30 0.65
C THR A 162 11.80 -5.55 -0.05
N VAL A 163 12.11 -5.07 -1.25
CA VAL A 163 11.10 -4.78 -2.27
C VAL A 163 10.34 -6.09 -2.44
N GLY A 164 9.13 -6.14 -1.87
CA GLY A 164 8.20 -7.22 -2.12
C GLY A 164 7.97 -7.27 -3.63
N THR A 165 8.59 -8.24 -4.29
CA THR A 165 8.21 -8.62 -5.64
C THR A 165 6.73 -8.90 -5.58
N VAL A 166 5.93 -8.06 -6.23
CA VAL A 166 4.52 -8.30 -6.49
C VAL A 166 4.45 -9.70 -7.12
N ARG A 167 4.07 -10.69 -6.34
CA ARG A 167 3.72 -12.01 -6.88
C ARG A 167 2.51 -11.75 -7.77
N LYS A 168 2.73 -11.79 -9.07
CA LYS A 168 1.66 -11.90 -10.05
C LYS A 168 0.78 -13.05 -9.59
N ASN A 169 -0.46 -12.75 -9.23
CA ASN A 169 -1.46 -13.76 -8.92
C ASN A 169 -1.45 -14.79 -10.05
N LYS A 170 -1.32 -16.07 -9.72
CA LYS A 170 -1.36 -17.19 -10.66
C LYS A 170 -2.76 -17.41 -11.26
N PHE A 171 -3.72 -16.53 -10.99
CA PHE A 171 -5.08 -16.58 -11.48
C PHE A 171 -5.31 -15.45 -12.45
N ALA A 172 -5.27 -15.77 -13.62
CA ALA A 172 -5.48 -15.31 -14.97
C ALA A 172 -4.13 -15.28 -15.69
N PRO A 173 -4.02 -15.91 -16.87
CA PRO A 173 -3.09 -15.38 -17.83
C PRO A 173 -3.55 -13.93 -17.99
N SER A 174 -2.75 -12.97 -17.54
CA SER A 174 -2.81 -11.63 -18.06
C SER A 174 -2.70 -11.86 -19.57
N SER A 175 -3.84 -12.03 -20.23
CA SER A 175 -3.91 -11.78 -21.65
C SER A 175 -3.43 -10.34 -21.70
N LYS A 176 -2.17 -10.15 -22.10
CA LYS A 176 -1.73 -8.91 -22.66
C LYS A 176 -2.74 -8.69 -23.76
N ILE A 177 -3.79 -7.89 -23.48
CA ILE A 177 -4.64 -7.33 -24.52
C ILE A 177 -3.64 -6.49 -25.26
N SER A 178 -3.08 -7.08 -26.32
CA SER A 178 -2.01 -6.46 -27.05
C SER A 178 -2.60 -5.18 -27.59
N GLY A 179 -1.88 -4.07 -27.57
CA GLY A 179 -2.34 -2.84 -28.21
C GLY A 179 -2.74 -3.03 -29.66
N GLU A 180 -2.36 -4.16 -30.26
CA GLU A 180 -2.80 -4.66 -31.55
C GLU A 180 -4.31 -4.84 -31.66
N SER A 181 -5.00 -5.29 -30.61
CA SER A 181 -6.47 -5.44 -30.63
C SER A 181 -7.15 -4.09 -30.87
N TYR A 182 -6.78 -3.04 -30.17
CA TYR A 182 -7.34 -1.71 -30.38
C TYR A 182 -6.97 -1.13 -31.76
N LEU A 183 -5.72 -1.28 -32.18
CA LEU A 183 -5.22 -0.64 -33.40
C LEU A 183 -5.73 -1.33 -34.66
N LEU A 184 -5.84 -2.67 -34.70
CA LEU A 184 -6.07 -3.46 -35.90
C LEU A 184 -7.44 -4.14 -35.97
N ALA A 185 -8.09 -4.42 -34.82
CA ALA A 185 -9.37 -5.12 -34.84
C ALA A 185 -10.55 -4.18 -35.17
N THR A 186 -11.59 -4.72 -35.77
CA THR A 186 -12.87 -4.04 -35.90
C THR A 186 -13.59 -4.12 -34.57
N LEU A 187 -13.58 -3.02 -33.83
CA LEU A 187 -14.28 -2.93 -32.55
C LEU A 187 -15.70 -2.43 -32.83
N ASN A 188 -16.67 -3.35 -32.89
CA ASN A 188 -18.10 -3.03 -32.99
C ASN A 188 -18.68 -2.78 -31.58
N VAL A 189 -18.21 -1.76 -30.88
CA VAL A 189 -18.72 -1.35 -29.59
C VAL A 189 -19.30 0.05 -29.72
N GLU A 190 -20.60 0.15 -29.54
CA GLU A 190 -21.25 1.45 -29.39
C GLU A 190 -21.09 1.91 -27.95
N VAL A 191 -20.40 3.02 -27.74
CA VAL A 191 -20.25 3.66 -26.43
C VAL A 191 -21.35 4.70 -26.27
N PRO A 192 -22.21 4.59 -25.24
CA PRO A 192 -23.22 5.59 -24.95
C PRO A 192 -22.61 6.98 -24.75
N GLU A 193 -23.32 8.04 -25.14
CA GLU A 193 -22.84 9.42 -25.02
C GLU A 193 -22.45 9.77 -23.57
N SER A 194 -23.15 9.20 -22.60
CA SER A 194 -22.88 9.39 -21.16
C SER A 194 -21.53 8.81 -20.71
N GLU A 195 -20.97 7.87 -21.45
CA GLU A 195 -19.68 7.21 -21.15
C GLU A 195 -18.53 7.79 -21.95
N LYS A 196 -18.81 8.68 -22.91
CA LYS A 196 -17.77 9.34 -23.69
C LYS A 196 -16.97 10.32 -22.83
N VAL A 197 -15.67 10.29 -23.05
CA VAL A 197 -14.70 11.17 -22.38
C VAL A 197 -14.07 12.09 -23.43
N TYR A 198 -14.16 13.36 -23.21
CA TYR A 198 -13.69 14.38 -24.15
C TYR A 198 -12.28 14.86 -23.77
N ILE A 199 -11.42 14.98 -24.77
CA ILE A 199 -10.14 15.69 -24.69
C ILE A 199 -10.29 16.99 -25.46
N VAL A 200 -9.96 18.10 -24.81
CA VAL A 200 -10.10 19.44 -25.40
C VAL A 200 -8.74 20.14 -25.46
N GLN A 201 -8.61 21.08 -26.39
CA GLN A 201 -7.44 21.94 -26.44
C GLN A 201 -7.64 23.10 -25.47
N GLU A 202 -6.64 23.31 -24.59
CA GLU A 202 -6.59 24.45 -23.67
C GLU A 202 -5.22 25.12 -23.81
N GLY A 203 -5.20 26.35 -24.34
CA GLY A 203 -3.96 27.03 -24.74
C GLY A 203 -3.19 26.22 -25.79
N ASP A 204 -1.93 25.95 -25.51
CA ASP A 204 -1.05 25.15 -26.39
C ASP A 204 -1.07 23.65 -26.04
N GLY A 205 -1.85 23.23 -25.06
CA GLY A 205 -1.91 21.84 -24.55
C GLY A 205 -3.25 21.16 -24.80
N TYR A 206 -3.29 19.86 -24.49
CA TYR A 206 -4.50 19.06 -24.49
C TYR A 206 -4.77 18.56 -23.07
N VAL A 207 -6.04 18.63 -22.67
CA VAL A 207 -6.48 18.29 -21.31
C VAL A 207 -7.75 17.44 -21.37
N TRP A 208 -7.97 16.63 -20.34
CA TRP A 208 -9.27 16.00 -20.11
C TRP A 208 -10.32 17.08 -19.88
N ALA A 209 -11.49 16.95 -20.49
CA ALA A 209 -12.58 17.87 -20.21
C ALA A 209 -12.93 17.88 -18.73
N GLN A 210 -13.16 19.07 -18.18
CA GLN A 210 -13.36 19.27 -16.75
C GLN A 210 -14.55 18.47 -16.21
N ILE A 211 -14.49 18.13 -14.94
CA ILE A 211 -15.57 17.49 -14.21
C ILE A 211 -16.69 18.53 -14.02
N THR A 212 -17.85 18.26 -14.61
CA THR A 212 -19.00 19.18 -14.52
C THR A 212 -19.64 19.22 -13.14
N GLN A 213 -19.54 18.13 -12.38
CA GLN A 213 -20.06 18.00 -11.02
C GLN A 213 -18.98 17.39 -10.12
N PRO A 214 -18.06 18.21 -9.60
CA PRO A 214 -17.04 17.71 -8.69
C PRO A 214 -17.68 17.24 -7.39
N TYR A 215 -17.16 16.17 -6.85
CA TYR A 215 -17.58 15.59 -5.57
C TYR A 215 -16.37 15.09 -4.79
N ASN A 216 -16.57 14.87 -3.51
CA ASN A 216 -15.61 14.23 -2.64
C ASN A 216 -16.22 13.01 -1.95
N VAL A 217 -15.38 12.18 -1.38
CA VAL A 217 -15.77 10.98 -0.63
C VAL A 217 -14.99 10.94 0.66
N THR A 218 -15.67 10.87 1.78
CA THR A 218 -15.03 10.76 3.09
C THR A 218 -14.82 9.29 3.44
N VAL A 219 -13.59 8.92 3.78
CA VAL A 219 -13.23 7.61 4.33
C VAL A 219 -13.12 7.74 5.84
N ALA A 220 -14.10 7.22 6.57
CA ALA A 220 -14.20 7.40 8.02
C ALA A 220 -14.47 6.07 8.75
N SER A 221 -14.36 6.16 10.08
CA SER A 221 -14.85 5.18 11.05
C SER A 221 -14.50 3.73 10.71
N PRO A 222 -13.20 3.35 10.74
CA PRO A 222 -12.84 1.95 10.64
C PRO A 222 -13.58 1.15 11.70
N LYS A 223 -14.27 0.08 11.29
CA LYS A 223 -15.01 -0.79 12.21
C LYS A 223 -14.50 -2.21 12.07
N LYS A 224 -14.29 -2.89 13.19
CA LYS A 224 -14.04 -4.33 13.20
C LYS A 224 -15.39 -5.02 12.97
N GLU A 225 -15.53 -5.68 11.84
CA GLU A 225 -16.68 -6.49 11.47
C GLU A 225 -16.30 -7.96 11.48
N SER A 226 -17.27 -8.85 11.73
CA SER A 226 -17.04 -10.30 11.75
C SER A 226 -18.01 -11.03 10.83
N LYS A 227 -17.53 -12.11 10.19
CA LYS A 227 -18.32 -13.04 9.40
C LYS A 227 -18.34 -14.42 10.04
N PHE A 228 -19.29 -15.28 9.60
CA PHE A 228 -19.41 -16.67 10.05
C PHE A 228 -19.47 -16.79 11.58
N LYS A 229 -20.37 -16.02 12.23
CA LYS A 229 -20.57 -16.07 13.69
C LYS A 229 -19.29 -15.80 14.49
N GLY A 230 -18.40 -14.93 13.97
CA GLY A 230 -17.17 -14.50 14.64
C GLY A 230 -15.89 -15.23 14.23
N ILE A 231 -15.96 -16.23 13.34
CA ILE A 231 -14.78 -17.01 12.93
C ILE A 231 -13.78 -16.19 12.09
N LYS A 232 -14.25 -15.27 11.25
CA LYS A 232 -13.38 -14.37 10.47
C LYS A 232 -13.72 -12.93 10.77
N SER A 233 -12.75 -12.14 11.20
CA SER A 233 -12.90 -10.69 11.43
C SER A 233 -12.08 -9.89 10.43
N PHE A 234 -12.55 -8.68 10.09
CA PHE A 234 -11.88 -7.75 9.19
C PHE A 234 -12.20 -6.30 9.57
N ILE A 235 -11.35 -5.39 9.11
CA ILE A 235 -11.62 -3.95 9.24
C ILE A 235 -12.34 -3.46 7.99
N ALA A 236 -13.49 -2.81 8.20
CA ALA A 236 -14.28 -2.15 7.17
C ALA A 236 -14.20 -0.63 7.33
N TYR A 237 -14.02 0.08 6.22
CA TYR A 237 -13.96 1.53 6.14
C TYR A 237 -15.29 2.05 5.60
N GLN A 238 -15.80 3.11 6.20
CA GLN A 238 -17.06 3.71 5.81
C GLN A 238 -16.79 4.83 4.79
N LEU A 239 -17.33 4.70 3.59
CA LEU A 239 -17.21 5.69 2.52
C LEU A 239 -18.52 6.45 2.38
N THR A 240 -18.44 7.78 2.39
CA THR A 240 -19.62 8.64 2.24
C THR A 240 -19.38 9.63 1.10
N PRO A 241 -19.95 9.38 -0.09
CA PRO A 241 -19.88 10.32 -1.21
C PRO A 241 -20.75 11.57 -0.95
N SER A 242 -20.23 12.77 -1.28
CA SER A 242 -20.95 14.02 -1.06
C SER A 242 -22.16 14.22 -1.97
N PHE A 243 -22.23 13.52 -3.11
CA PHE A 243 -23.33 13.68 -4.07
C PHE A 243 -24.65 13.00 -3.63
N ASN A 244 -24.59 12.01 -2.75
CA ASN A 244 -25.80 11.31 -2.26
C ASN A 244 -25.84 11.15 -0.75
N ASN A 245 -24.71 11.33 -0.05
CA ASN A 245 -24.54 11.14 1.40
C ASN A 245 -24.94 9.73 1.89
N ILE A 246 -24.94 8.74 0.99
CA ILE A 246 -25.25 7.34 1.36
C ILE A 246 -23.94 6.63 1.68
N GLN A 247 -23.82 6.19 2.92
CA GLN A 247 -22.63 5.51 3.40
C GLN A 247 -22.57 4.06 2.89
N VAL A 248 -21.41 3.65 2.39
CA VAL A 248 -21.13 2.26 2.02
C VAL A 248 -19.95 1.72 2.82
N SER A 249 -20.00 0.44 3.20
CA SER A 249 -18.91 -0.23 3.90
C SER A 249 -18.01 -1.00 2.93
N ARG A 250 -16.70 -0.79 3.00
CA ARG A 250 -15.72 -1.45 2.13
C ARG A 250 -14.52 -1.93 2.94
N ARG A 251 -14.19 -3.22 2.84
CA ARG A 251 -12.96 -3.79 3.42
C ARG A 251 -11.77 -3.61 2.48
N TYR A 252 -10.55 -3.78 2.97
CA TYR A 252 -9.34 -3.61 2.16
C TYR A 252 -9.33 -4.48 0.89
N LYS A 253 -9.77 -5.73 0.93
CA LYS A 253 -9.90 -6.60 -0.26
C LYS A 253 -10.81 -6.00 -1.36
N HIS A 254 -11.81 -5.20 -0.99
CA HIS A 254 -12.65 -4.51 -1.98
C HIS A 254 -11.89 -3.39 -2.70
N PHE A 255 -11.02 -2.66 -1.98
CA PHE A 255 -10.13 -1.68 -2.60
C PHE A 255 -9.09 -2.35 -3.50
N ASP A 256 -8.52 -3.48 -3.07
CA ASP A 256 -7.56 -4.27 -3.84
C ASP A 256 -8.17 -4.72 -5.18
N TRP A 257 -9.38 -5.28 -5.15
CA TRP A 257 -10.14 -5.63 -6.34
C TRP A 257 -10.40 -4.42 -7.24
N LEU A 258 -10.87 -3.30 -6.68
CA LEU A 258 -11.12 -2.08 -7.44
C LEU A 258 -9.85 -1.60 -8.15
N HIS A 259 -8.74 -1.56 -7.42
CA HIS A 259 -7.45 -1.12 -7.94
C HIS A 259 -7.00 -1.99 -9.12
N GLU A 260 -7.13 -3.30 -9.01
CA GLU A 260 -6.82 -4.25 -10.08
C GLU A 260 -7.69 -3.98 -11.34
N ARG A 261 -9.01 -3.81 -11.15
CA ARG A 261 -9.91 -3.48 -12.28
C ARG A 261 -9.56 -2.15 -12.95
N LEU A 262 -9.21 -1.13 -12.17
CA LEU A 262 -8.79 0.16 -12.70
C LEU A 262 -7.48 0.06 -13.49
N GLN A 263 -6.48 -0.66 -12.97
CA GLN A 263 -5.20 -0.88 -13.67
C GLN A 263 -5.36 -1.65 -14.98
N GLU A 264 -6.25 -2.64 -15.01
CA GLU A 264 -6.52 -3.39 -16.24
C GLU A 264 -7.26 -2.55 -17.29
N LYS A 265 -8.20 -1.70 -16.86
CA LYS A 265 -8.98 -0.86 -17.77
C LYS A 265 -8.18 0.32 -18.30
N PHE A 266 -7.51 1.07 -17.42
CA PHE A 266 -6.92 2.37 -17.74
C PHE A 266 -5.39 2.31 -17.89
N THR A 267 -4.91 1.71 -18.97
CA THR A 267 -3.47 1.52 -19.20
C THR A 267 -2.71 2.79 -19.62
N LEU A 268 -3.41 3.87 -19.91
CA LEU A 268 -2.84 5.20 -20.22
C LEU A 268 -3.01 6.21 -19.08
N ILE A 269 -3.56 5.78 -17.94
CA ILE A 269 -3.78 6.62 -16.76
C ILE A 269 -3.10 5.94 -15.57
N PRO A 270 -2.18 6.61 -14.87
CA PRO A 270 -1.55 6.05 -13.68
C PRO A 270 -2.57 5.95 -12.53
N ILE A 271 -2.80 4.75 -12.05
CA ILE A 271 -3.71 4.50 -10.93
C ILE A 271 -2.96 4.74 -9.62
N PRO A 272 -3.51 5.54 -8.69
CA PRO A 272 -2.87 5.80 -7.40
C PRO A 272 -2.68 4.50 -6.61
N PRO A 273 -1.62 4.38 -5.79
CA PRO A 273 -1.35 3.17 -5.04
C PRO A 273 -2.33 3.02 -3.87
N LEU A 274 -2.57 1.79 -3.47
CA LEU A 274 -3.19 1.48 -2.19
C LEU A 274 -2.14 1.46 -1.06
N PRO A 275 -2.57 1.57 0.21
CA PRO A 275 -1.70 1.26 1.35
C PRO A 275 -1.07 -0.12 1.23
N ASP A 276 0.14 -0.28 1.76
CA ASP A 276 0.83 -1.57 1.75
C ASP A 276 0.00 -2.66 2.45
N LYS A 277 0.06 -3.89 1.88
CA LYS A 277 -0.59 -5.06 2.48
C LYS A 277 0.11 -5.42 3.79
N GLN A 278 -0.62 -5.39 4.89
CA GLN A 278 -0.12 -5.77 6.21
C GLN A 278 -0.39 -7.25 6.47
N ILE A 279 0.66 -7.98 6.81
CA ILE A 279 0.58 -9.42 7.15
C ILE A 279 0.31 -9.58 8.66
N SER A 280 0.94 -8.75 9.51
CA SER A 280 0.79 -8.76 10.97
C SER A 280 0.31 -7.40 11.50
N GLY A 281 -0.25 -7.36 12.69
CA GLY A 281 -0.70 -6.13 13.34
C GLY A 281 -1.92 -5.47 12.69
N ARG A 282 -2.67 -6.19 11.84
CA ARG A 282 -3.82 -5.63 11.07
C ARG A 282 -4.96 -5.07 11.92
N TYR A 283 -4.95 -5.31 13.23
CA TYR A 283 -5.90 -4.79 14.21
C TYR A 283 -5.31 -3.72 15.12
N ASP A 284 -4.05 -3.33 14.92
CA ASP A 284 -3.45 -2.21 15.61
C ASP A 284 -4.13 -0.89 15.21
N GLU A 285 -4.58 -0.11 16.19
CA GLU A 285 -5.34 1.12 15.95
C GLU A 285 -4.56 2.16 15.15
N GLN A 286 -3.25 2.27 15.39
CA GLN A 286 -2.40 3.22 14.67
C GLN A 286 -2.23 2.80 13.21
N LEU A 287 -2.06 1.49 12.96
CA LEU A 287 -1.97 0.97 11.58
C LEU A 287 -3.31 1.07 10.84
N ILE A 288 -4.44 0.84 11.52
CA ILE A 288 -5.79 1.01 10.96
C ILE A 288 -6.01 2.47 10.57
N GLU A 289 -5.67 3.42 11.45
CA GLU A 289 -5.85 4.85 11.19
C GLU A 289 -4.90 5.33 10.09
N ARG A 290 -3.65 4.91 10.07
CA ARG A 290 -2.72 5.23 8.99
C ARG A 290 -3.23 4.72 7.64
N ARG A 291 -3.72 3.47 7.60
CA ARG A 291 -4.34 2.91 6.39
C ARG A 291 -5.56 3.71 5.96
N ARG A 292 -6.40 4.16 6.91
CA ARG A 292 -7.54 5.03 6.60
C ARG A 292 -7.10 6.33 5.92
N VAL A 293 -6.05 6.96 6.44
CA VAL A 293 -5.48 8.20 5.87
C VAL A 293 -4.98 7.95 4.44
N GLN A 294 -4.23 6.89 4.22
CA GLN A 294 -3.71 6.53 2.88
C GLN A 294 -4.85 6.15 1.91
N LEU A 295 -5.92 5.48 2.39
CA LEU A 295 -7.12 5.21 1.58
C LEU A 295 -7.87 6.51 1.25
N GLN A 296 -7.88 7.51 2.14
CA GLN A 296 -8.43 8.83 1.84
C GLN A 296 -7.65 9.51 0.71
N GLU A 297 -6.31 9.47 0.74
CA GLU A 297 -5.48 10.02 -0.33
C GLU A 297 -5.76 9.33 -1.69
N PHE A 298 -5.90 8.01 -1.70
CA PHE A 298 -6.31 7.25 -2.88
C PHE A 298 -7.67 7.74 -3.40
N VAL A 299 -8.66 7.85 -2.53
CA VAL A 299 -10.03 8.26 -2.86
C VAL A 299 -10.07 9.70 -3.37
N ASP A 300 -9.33 10.61 -2.73
CA ASP A 300 -9.25 12.02 -3.14
C ASP A 300 -8.66 12.16 -4.55
N TRP A 301 -7.62 11.38 -4.86
CA TRP A 301 -7.05 11.33 -6.20
C TRP A 301 -8.05 10.83 -7.24
N MET A 302 -8.76 9.74 -6.92
CA MET A 302 -9.80 9.18 -7.78
C MET A 302 -10.91 10.20 -8.09
N CYS A 303 -11.35 10.97 -7.09
CA CYS A 303 -12.41 11.98 -7.24
C CYS A 303 -11.99 13.16 -8.11
N LYS A 304 -10.70 13.52 -8.10
CA LYS A 304 -10.16 14.65 -8.87
C LYS A 304 -9.93 14.31 -10.35
N HIS A 305 -9.70 13.04 -10.68
CA HIS A 305 -9.36 12.66 -12.04
C HIS A 305 -10.62 12.63 -12.93
N PRO A 306 -10.66 13.37 -14.07
CA PRO A 306 -11.85 13.51 -14.91
C PRO A 306 -12.40 12.21 -15.48
N VAL A 307 -11.53 11.22 -15.74
CA VAL A 307 -11.90 9.89 -16.27
C VAL A 307 -12.23 8.94 -15.14
N LEU A 308 -11.35 8.81 -14.14
CA LEU A 308 -11.49 7.82 -13.07
C LEU A 308 -12.72 8.09 -12.20
N SER A 309 -13.02 9.36 -11.90
CA SER A 309 -14.16 9.77 -11.10
C SER A 309 -15.52 9.38 -11.69
N LYS A 310 -15.60 9.21 -13.02
CA LYS A 310 -16.83 8.85 -13.75
C LYS A 310 -16.89 7.37 -14.11
N SER A 311 -15.83 6.59 -13.90
CA SER A 311 -15.79 5.20 -14.32
C SER A 311 -16.87 4.37 -13.61
N GLU A 312 -17.55 3.48 -14.36
CA GLU A 312 -18.64 2.65 -13.82
C GLU A 312 -18.21 1.83 -12.60
N VAL A 313 -17.02 1.22 -12.65
CA VAL A 313 -16.51 0.39 -11.56
C VAL A 313 -16.31 1.21 -10.28
N TRP A 314 -15.85 2.46 -10.41
CA TRP A 314 -15.72 3.39 -9.28
C TRP A 314 -17.07 3.83 -8.74
N GLN A 315 -18.02 4.20 -9.61
CA GLN A 315 -19.37 4.56 -9.21
C GLN A 315 -20.10 3.39 -8.53
N HIS A 316 -19.96 2.18 -9.07
CA HIS A 316 -20.46 0.96 -8.42
C HIS A 316 -19.84 0.76 -7.03
N PHE A 317 -18.53 0.96 -6.92
CA PHE A 317 -17.81 0.86 -5.64
C PHE A 317 -18.33 1.86 -4.60
N LEU A 318 -18.69 3.08 -5.00
CA LEU A 318 -19.16 4.14 -4.10
C LEU A 318 -20.65 4.04 -3.73
N THR A 319 -21.48 3.44 -4.57
CA THR A 319 -22.94 3.55 -4.42
C THR A 319 -23.64 2.25 -4.08
N CYS A 320 -23.01 1.10 -4.33
CA CYS A 320 -23.67 -0.18 -4.15
C CYS A 320 -23.75 -0.57 -2.66
N THR A 321 -24.96 -0.65 -2.13
CA THR A 321 -25.26 -1.09 -0.75
C THR A 321 -25.81 -2.52 -0.69
N ASP A 322 -26.34 -3.05 -1.80
CA ASP A 322 -26.94 -4.37 -1.89
C ASP A 322 -25.92 -5.41 -2.34
N GLU A 323 -25.88 -6.55 -1.65
CA GLU A 323 -24.90 -7.60 -1.90
C GLU A 323 -25.07 -8.30 -3.26
N LYS A 324 -26.31 -8.57 -3.68
CA LYS A 324 -26.56 -9.23 -4.98
C LYS A 324 -26.13 -8.32 -6.11
N ARG A 325 -26.44 -7.01 -5.98
CA ARG A 325 -25.98 -5.98 -6.93
C ARG A 325 -24.47 -5.83 -6.90
N TRP A 326 -23.85 -5.91 -5.72
CA TRP A 326 -22.38 -5.88 -5.59
C TRP A 326 -21.74 -7.03 -6.36
N LYS A 327 -22.20 -8.28 -6.16
CA LYS A 327 -21.70 -9.45 -6.90
C LYS A 327 -21.94 -9.33 -8.41
N ALA A 328 -23.11 -8.84 -8.83
CA ALA A 328 -23.43 -8.63 -10.24
C ALA A 328 -22.54 -7.58 -10.88
N GLY A 329 -22.33 -6.42 -10.25
CA GLY A 329 -21.46 -5.36 -10.75
C GLY A 329 -19.99 -5.78 -10.81
N LYS A 330 -19.52 -6.59 -9.86
CA LYS A 330 -18.19 -7.21 -9.93
C LYS A 330 -18.03 -8.05 -11.19
N ARG A 331 -18.96 -8.99 -11.42
CA ARG A 331 -18.94 -9.85 -12.62
C ARG A 331 -19.03 -9.04 -13.92
N GLN A 332 -19.77 -7.93 -13.92
CA GLN A 332 -19.84 -7.02 -15.05
C GLN A 332 -18.48 -6.35 -15.30
N ALA A 333 -17.84 -5.81 -14.26
CA ALA A 333 -16.52 -5.19 -14.37
C ALA A 333 -15.42 -6.19 -14.78
N GLU A 334 -15.53 -7.46 -14.40
CA GLU A 334 -14.63 -8.54 -14.81
C GLU A 334 -14.83 -9.00 -16.26
N ARG A 335 -16.01 -8.69 -16.86
CA ARG A 335 -16.34 -8.98 -18.27
C ARG A 335 -16.28 -7.75 -19.17
N ASP A 336 -15.73 -6.65 -18.67
CA ASP A 336 -15.61 -5.42 -19.44
C ASP A 336 -14.76 -5.66 -20.71
N ASN A 337 -15.31 -5.35 -21.88
CA ASN A 337 -14.60 -5.47 -23.16
C ASN A 337 -13.71 -4.26 -23.45
N LEU A 338 -13.88 -3.16 -22.72
CA LEU A 338 -13.11 -1.92 -22.87
C LEU A 338 -11.90 -1.90 -21.92
N LEU A 339 -11.14 -3.00 -21.88
CA LEU A 339 -9.91 -3.10 -21.09
C LEU A 339 -8.70 -2.67 -21.92
N GLY A 340 -7.67 -2.18 -21.22
CA GLY A 340 -6.42 -1.75 -21.84
C GLY A 340 -6.62 -0.60 -22.80
N LEU A 341 -5.98 -0.65 -23.97
CA LEU A 341 -6.15 0.39 -24.99
C LEU A 341 -7.55 0.40 -25.61
N ASN A 342 -8.37 -0.65 -25.44
CA ASN A 342 -9.72 -0.68 -25.98
C ASN A 342 -10.62 0.42 -25.38
N TYR A 343 -10.34 0.89 -24.17
CA TYR A 343 -11.12 1.99 -23.59
C TYR A 343 -11.02 3.29 -24.39
N CYS A 344 -9.97 3.44 -25.22
CA CYS A 344 -9.82 4.58 -26.12
C CYS A 344 -10.97 4.74 -27.11
N VAL A 345 -11.80 3.71 -27.32
CA VAL A 345 -13.04 3.82 -28.11
C VAL A 345 -14.02 4.82 -27.49
N SER A 346 -13.98 4.99 -26.16
CA SER A 346 -14.81 5.97 -25.45
C SER A 346 -14.25 7.41 -25.50
N LEU A 347 -13.06 7.61 -26.06
CA LEU A 347 -12.42 8.92 -26.11
C LEU A 347 -12.82 9.71 -27.34
N VAL A 348 -13.22 10.95 -27.14
CA VAL A 348 -13.47 11.93 -28.21
C VAL A 348 -12.34 12.96 -28.19
N VAL A 349 -11.60 13.03 -29.30
CA VAL A 349 -10.40 13.87 -29.41
C VAL A 349 -10.60 14.94 -30.48
N PRO A 350 -9.82 16.03 -30.48
CA PRO A 350 -9.83 17.03 -31.55
C PRO A 350 -9.49 16.42 -32.91
N GLU A 351 -10.14 16.89 -33.98
CA GLU A 351 -9.91 16.46 -35.39
C GLU A 351 -8.61 17.02 -35.99
N LYS A 352 -7.57 17.17 -35.22
CA LYS A 352 -6.29 17.73 -35.67
C LYS A 352 -5.20 16.67 -35.61
N ALA A 353 -4.46 16.48 -36.67
CA ALA A 353 -3.31 15.58 -36.66
C ALA A 353 -2.20 16.13 -35.74
N LEU A 354 -1.64 15.27 -34.91
CA LEU A 354 -0.52 15.61 -34.04
C LEU A 354 0.80 15.57 -34.81
N LEU A 355 1.67 16.57 -34.58
CA LEU A 355 3.02 16.58 -35.10
C LEU A 355 3.89 15.60 -34.33
N GLN A 356 4.34 14.51 -34.99
CA GLN A 356 5.11 13.45 -34.38
C GLN A 356 6.38 13.96 -33.67
N SER A 357 7.09 14.94 -34.26
CA SER A 357 8.30 15.49 -33.64
C SER A 357 8.03 16.23 -32.32
N GLN A 358 6.90 16.92 -32.19
CA GLN A 358 6.49 17.55 -30.93
C GLN A 358 6.10 16.50 -29.90
N LEU A 359 5.39 15.46 -30.32
CA LEU A 359 4.98 14.37 -29.45
C LEU A 359 6.20 13.60 -28.92
N ASP A 360 7.17 13.26 -29.79
CA ASP A 360 8.40 12.58 -29.40
C ASP A 360 9.19 13.44 -28.39
N HIS A 361 9.26 14.77 -28.59
CA HIS A 361 9.90 15.68 -27.65
C HIS A 361 9.21 15.71 -26.27
N ILE A 362 7.88 15.84 -26.24
CA ILE A 362 7.12 15.88 -24.99
C ILE A 362 7.24 14.55 -24.23
N THR A 363 7.18 13.42 -24.93
CA THR A 363 7.30 12.10 -24.30
C THR A 363 8.67 11.85 -23.72
N GLU A 364 9.75 12.29 -24.39
CA GLU A 364 11.12 12.20 -23.89
C GLU A 364 11.34 13.10 -22.67
N GLN A 365 10.83 14.34 -22.71
CA GLN A 365 10.85 15.21 -21.55
C GLN A 365 10.09 14.60 -20.36
N CYS A 366 8.93 14.03 -20.61
CA CYS A 366 8.15 13.34 -19.58
C CYS A 366 8.92 12.16 -19.00
N HIS A 367 9.52 11.31 -19.83
CA HIS A 367 10.32 10.18 -19.39
C HIS A 367 11.47 10.60 -18.46
N THR A 368 12.23 11.61 -18.88
CA THR A 368 13.36 12.16 -18.09
C THR A 368 12.86 12.73 -16.75
N PHE A 369 11.75 13.50 -16.79
CA PHE A 369 11.14 14.06 -15.60
C PHE A 369 10.69 12.96 -14.62
N ILE A 370 9.98 11.92 -15.10
CA ILE A 370 9.46 10.83 -14.29
C ILE A 370 10.60 10.06 -13.60
N GLY A 371 11.71 9.78 -14.30
CA GLY A 371 12.88 9.14 -13.71
C GLY A 371 13.52 9.94 -12.57
N SER A 372 13.64 11.26 -12.79
CA SER A 372 14.15 12.18 -11.77
C SER A 372 13.20 12.28 -10.57
N MET A 373 11.88 12.40 -10.84
CA MET A 373 10.85 12.51 -9.81
C MET A 373 10.75 11.22 -8.96
N ASP A 374 10.87 10.05 -9.56
CA ASP A 374 10.86 8.77 -8.85
C ASP A 374 12.00 8.70 -7.83
N THR A 375 13.20 9.08 -8.24
CA THR A 375 14.37 9.12 -7.35
C THR A 375 14.15 10.10 -6.19
N ALA A 376 13.67 11.30 -6.49
CA ALA A 376 13.43 12.34 -5.49
C ALA A 376 12.33 11.92 -4.48
N VAL A 377 11.23 11.37 -4.95
CA VAL A 377 10.11 10.89 -4.12
C VAL A 377 10.56 9.78 -3.17
N LYS A 378 11.33 8.80 -3.66
CA LYS A 378 11.91 7.74 -2.83
C LYS A 378 12.82 8.30 -1.74
N SER A 379 13.66 9.28 -2.09
CA SER A 379 14.55 9.95 -1.13
C SER A 379 13.76 10.65 -0.03
N VAL A 380 12.74 11.46 -0.37
CA VAL A 380 11.90 12.15 0.62
C VAL A 380 11.14 11.17 1.49
N THR A 381 10.55 10.12 0.92
CA THR A 381 9.84 9.07 1.68
C THR A 381 10.75 8.43 2.74
N ASN A 382 11.98 8.06 2.34
CA ASN A 382 12.95 7.47 3.25
C ASN A 382 13.37 8.46 4.36
N MET A 383 13.52 9.75 4.01
CA MET A 383 13.85 10.79 4.97
C MET A 383 12.72 11.02 5.98
N CYS A 384 11.45 11.02 5.55
CA CYS A 384 10.30 11.11 6.45
C CYS A 384 10.30 9.98 7.49
N LEU A 385 10.50 8.73 7.05
CA LEU A 385 10.62 7.58 7.94
C LEU A 385 11.79 7.71 8.92
N ALA A 386 12.94 8.17 8.45
CA ALA A 386 14.13 8.37 9.27
C ALA A 386 13.90 9.47 10.33
N GLN A 387 13.25 10.58 9.96
CA GLN A 387 12.93 11.66 10.89
C GLN A 387 11.90 11.22 11.93
N THR A 388 10.83 10.52 11.54
CA THR A 388 9.85 9.95 12.48
C THR A 388 10.57 9.11 13.55
N LYS A 389 11.45 8.19 13.13
CA LYS A 389 12.22 7.36 14.07
C LYS A 389 13.13 8.19 15.00
N ARG A 390 13.75 9.25 14.49
CA ARG A 390 14.61 10.13 15.31
C ARG A 390 13.82 10.91 16.35
N PHE A 391 12.66 11.44 15.96
CA PHE A 391 11.78 12.18 16.86
C PHE A 391 11.25 11.28 17.97
N GLN A 392 10.74 10.11 17.64
CA GLN A 392 10.17 9.13 18.59
C GLN A 392 11.23 8.39 19.43
N GLY A 393 12.49 8.39 19.00
CA GLY A 393 13.61 7.72 19.66
C GLY A 393 14.65 8.70 20.24
N PRO A 394 15.77 8.98 19.53
CA PRO A 394 16.88 9.75 20.07
C PRO A 394 16.50 11.13 20.60
N TYR A 395 15.76 11.95 19.84
CA TYR A 395 15.44 13.32 20.26
C TYR A 395 14.58 13.35 21.53
N LYS A 396 13.54 12.48 21.60
CA LYS A 396 12.76 12.28 22.82
C LYS A 396 13.66 11.88 23.99
N THR A 397 14.45 10.84 23.80
CA THR A 397 15.27 10.25 24.87
C THR A 397 16.33 11.22 25.39
N ASP A 398 16.99 11.95 24.50
CA ASP A 398 18.02 12.91 24.89
C ASP A 398 17.42 14.10 25.66
N CYS A 399 16.28 14.63 25.21
CA CYS A 399 15.56 15.65 25.98
C CYS A 399 15.14 15.16 27.36
N GLN A 400 14.64 13.93 27.48
CA GLN A 400 14.25 13.35 28.76
C GLN A 400 15.44 13.19 29.70
N LYS A 401 16.58 12.66 29.22
CA LYS A 401 17.82 12.53 30.02
C LYS A 401 18.36 13.87 30.52
N VAL A 402 18.35 14.90 29.65
CA VAL A 402 18.72 16.26 30.05
C VAL A 402 17.77 16.76 31.15
N GLY A 403 16.48 16.57 30.96
CA GLY A 403 15.46 16.95 31.93
C GLY A 403 15.65 16.24 33.29
N GLU A 404 15.87 14.93 33.27
CA GLU A 404 16.13 14.14 34.49
C GLU A 404 17.40 14.60 35.23
N ALA A 405 18.49 14.87 34.49
CA ALA A 405 19.73 15.35 35.07
C ALA A 405 19.54 16.69 35.75
N ILE A 406 18.86 17.66 35.13
CA ILE A 406 18.55 18.97 35.71
C ILE A 406 17.60 18.82 36.89
N TYR A 407 16.56 17.98 36.79
CA TYR A 407 15.63 17.73 37.87
C TYR A 407 16.34 17.13 39.12
N ASN A 408 17.28 16.20 38.90
CA ASN A 408 18.09 15.61 39.96
C ASN A 408 19.05 16.61 40.61
N LEU A 409 19.59 17.58 39.84
CA LEU A 409 20.31 18.71 40.43
C LEU A 409 19.43 19.51 41.40
N GLY A 410 18.18 19.80 41.01
CA GLY A 410 17.21 20.44 41.88
C GLY A 410 16.90 19.62 43.14
N ASN A 411 16.83 18.28 43.04
CA ASN A 411 16.68 17.42 44.21
C ASN A 411 17.89 17.49 45.15
N ALA A 412 19.11 17.52 44.60
CA ALA A 412 20.32 17.67 45.43
C ALA A 412 20.35 19.01 46.14
N LEU A 413 19.95 20.10 45.49
CA LEU A 413 19.87 21.42 46.13
C LEU A 413 18.79 21.48 47.22
N SER A 414 17.71 20.71 47.11
CA SER A 414 16.70 20.61 48.17
C SER A 414 17.23 20.05 49.50
N LEU A 415 18.34 19.30 49.47
CA LEU A 415 18.95 18.75 50.69
C LEU A 415 19.67 19.81 51.53
N ASP A 416 20.06 20.94 50.91
CA ASP A 416 20.74 22.06 51.56
C ASP A 416 19.85 23.32 51.64
N GLU A 417 18.53 23.17 51.49
CA GLU A 417 17.57 24.26 51.65
C GLU A 417 17.50 24.67 53.13
N GLY A 418 18.23 25.76 53.46
CA GLY A 418 18.11 26.40 54.76
C GLY A 418 16.86 27.31 54.83
N THR A 419 16.84 28.19 55.84
CA THR A 419 15.75 29.17 56.05
C THR A 419 15.72 30.33 55.04
N VAL A 420 16.61 30.31 54.03
CA VAL A 420 16.74 31.41 53.03
C VAL A 420 15.78 31.18 51.88
N ILE A 421 14.77 32.03 51.75
CA ILE A 421 13.68 31.94 50.73
C ILE A 421 14.24 31.92 49.31
N SER A 422 15.33 32.65 49.01
CA SER A 422 15.92 32.68 47.67
C SER A 422 16.47 31.33 47.21
N THR A 423 16.96 30.48 48.12
CA THR A 423 17.47 29.14 47.82
C THR A 423 16.34 28.21 47.39
N SER A 424 15.20 28.25 48.08
CA SER A 424 14.02 27.45 47.76
C SER A 424 13.42 27.83 46.40
N LYS A 425 13.39 29.14 46.05
CA LYS A 425 12.93 29.61 44.72
C LYS A 425 13.83 29.10 43.62
N LEU A 426 15.16 29.22 43.75
CA LEU A 426 16.12 28.69 42.77
C LEU A 426 15.96 27.19 42.57
N THR A 427 15.85 26.42 43.63
CA THR A 427 15.64 24.98 43.59
C THR A 427 14.37 24.62 42.81
N SER A 428 13.28 25.34 43.07
CA SER A 428 12.01 25.17 42.36
C SER A 428 12.15 25.47 40.85
N ALA A 429 12.80 26.59 40.50
CA ALA A 429 13.03 26.96 39.09
C ALA A 429 13.88 25.92 38.38
N ILE A 430 14.92 25.36 39.01
CA ILE A 430 15.73 24.27 38.43
C ILE A 430 14.92 23.01 38.21
N LYS A 431 14.07 22.59 39.18
CA LYS A 431 13.18 21.44 39.00
C LYS A 431 12.18 21.65 37.88
N MET A 432 11.61 22.86 37.75
CA MET A 432 10.73 23.22 36.66
C MET A 432 11.45 23.15 35.31
N THR A 433 12.71 23.59 35.23
CA THR A 433 13.54 23.45 34.02
C THR A 433 13.70 21.99 33.63
N GLY A 434 14.01 21.11 34.57
CA GLY A 434 14.08 19.67 34.33
C GLY A 434 12.75 19.11 33.80
N GLY A 435 11.63 19.49 34.43
CA GLY A 435 10.29 19.12 33.98
C GLY A 435 9.96 19.60 32.56
N ALA A 436 10.37 20.84 32.24
CA ALA A 436 10.17 21.40 30.89
C ALA A 436 10.86 20.57 29.80
N TYR A 437 12.12 20.15 30.04
CA TYR A 437 12.84 19.29 29.06
C TYR A 437 12.22 17.90 28.93
N ILE A 438 11.71 17.30 30.02
CA ILE A 438 10.97 16.03 29.95
C ILE A 438 9.71 16.17 29.10
N GLU A 439 8.97 17.26 29.23
CA GLU A 439 7.79 17.56 28.44
C GLU A 439 8.14 17.84 26.97
N ILE A 440 9.22 18.57 26.69
CA ILE A 440 9.74 18.77 25.33
C ILE A 440 10.07 17.42 24.69
N GLY A 441 10.65 16.48 25.43
CA GLY A 441 10.87 15.11 24.94
C GLY A 441 9.57 14.41 24.51
N ARG A 442 8.47 14.58 25.27
CA ARG A 442 7.15 14.06 24.88
C ARG A 442 6.59 14.77 23.64
N MET A 443 6.84 16.08 23.53
CA MET A 443 6.44 16.84 22.32
C MET A 443 7.15 16.33 21.08
N TYR A 444 8.43 15.94 21.15
CA TYR A 444 9.15 15.28 20.07
C TYR A 444 8.52 13.93 19.69
N GLU A 445 8.10 13.13 20.67
CA GLU A 445 7.47 11.83 20.41
C GLU A 445 6.19 11.94 19.59
N ASP A 446 5.36 12.93 19.89
CA ASP A 446 4.06 13.10 19.27
C ASP A 446 4.10 13.87 17.93
N GLN A 447 5.08 14.73 17.73
CA GLN A 447 5.14 15.63 16.58
C GLN A 447 5.09 14.94 15.20
N PRO A 448 5.75 13.78 14.96
CA PRO A 448 5.73 13.11 13.67
C PRO A 448 4.32 12.78 13.14
N LYS A 449 3.35 12.58 14.01
CA LYS A 449 1.93 12.33 13.64
C LYS A 449 1.30 13.51 12.88
N TYR A 450 1.84 14.72 13.05
CA TYR A 450 1.29 15.95 12.48
C TYR A 450 2.06 16.45 11.26
N ASP A 451 3.33 16.07 11.10
CA ASP A 451 4.22 16.58 10.05
C ASP A 451 4.88 15.49 9.21
N TRP A 452 5.81 14.70 9.77
CA TRP A 452 6.62 13.74 9.00
C TRP A 452 5.80 12.55 8.47
N GLU A 453 4.87 12.02 9.25
CA GLU A 453 4.03 10.90 8.83
C GLU A 453 3.06 11.32 7.71
N PRO A 454 2.28 12.44 7.83
CA PRO A 454 1.44 12.91 6.74
C PRO A 454 2.22 13.28 5.47
N LEU A 455 3.43 13.84 5.62
CA LEU A 455 4.30 14.10 4.48
C LEU A 455 4.74 12.80 3.81
N GLY A 456 5.13 11.81 4.60
CA GLY A 456 5.50 10.48 4.11
C GLY A 456 4.37 9.76 3.40
N ASP A 457 3.14 9.83 3.91
CA ASP A 457 1.94 9.24 3.31
C ASP A 457 1.61 9.91 1.95
N LYS A 458 1.75 11.23 1.86
CA LYS A 458 1.60 11.94 0.58
C LYS A 458 2.66 11.50 -0.44
N PHE A 459 3.91 11.35 -0.04
CA PHE A 459 4.96 10.87 -0.95
C PHE A 459 4.85 9.37 -1.26
N HIS A 460 4.20 8.57 -0.42
CA HIS A 460 3.80 7.21 -0.78
C HIS A 460 2.82 7.20 -1.97
N LEU A 461 1.81 8.09 -1.97
CA LEU A 461 0.92 8.28 -3.11
C LEU A 461 1.70 8.62 -4.39
N TYR A 462 2.58 9.62 -4.33
CA TYR A 462 3.40 10.01 -5.49
C TYR A 462 4.34 8.91 -5.97
N LYS A 463 4.91 8.11 -5.07
CA LYS A 463 5.76 6.96 -5.41
C LYS A 463 5.01 5.96 -6.29
N GLY A 464 3.76 5.66 -5.98
CA GLY A 464 2.96 4.74 -6.78
C GLY A 464 2.57 5.34 -8.14
N ILE A 465 2.09 6.59 -8.16
CA ILE A 465 1.71 7.29 -9.39
C ILE A 465 2.88 7.40 -10.36
N VAL A 466 4.02 7.93 -9.88
CA VAL A 466 5.25 8.08 -10.68
C VAL A 466 5.77 6.71 -11.14
N GLY A 467 5.66 5.68 -10.28
CA GLY A 467 6.05 4.31 -10.60
C GLY A 467 5.18 3.64 -11.69
N SER A 468 3.97 4.15 -11.95
CA SER A 468 3.07 3.64 -13.01
C SER A 468 3.29 4.30 -14.37
N PHE A 469 3.90 5.50 -14.41
CA PHE A 469 4.14 6.23 -15.67
C PHE A 469 5.00 5.50 -16.71
N PRO A 470 6.05 4.73 -16.34
CA PRO A 470 6.82 3.96 -17.31
C PRO A 470 5.95 3.01 -18.15
N ASP A 471 4.94 2.36 -17.55
CA ASP A 471 4.01 1.47 -18.26
C ASP A 471 3.09 2.27 -19.18
N VAL A 472 2.61 3.44 -18.75
CA VAL A 472 1.82 4.36 -19.60
C VAL A 472 2.61 4.79 -20.83
N LEU A 473 3.86 5.22 -20.64
CA LEU A 473 4.75 5.62 -21.75
C LEU A 473 5.10 4.43 -22.66
N ALA A 474 5.27 3.23 -22.10
CA ALA A 474 5.54 2.01 -22.87
C ALA A 474 4.34 1.62 -23.75
N ASN A 475 3.11 1.73 -23.24
CA ASN A 475 1.89 1.49 -24.03
C ASN A 475 1.78 2.45 -25.21
N HIS A 476 2.02 3.74 -25.00
CA HIS A 476 2.05 4.73 -26.09
C HIS A 476 3.16 4.42 -27.10
N LYS A 477 4.39 4.17 -26.64
CA LYS A 477 5.52 3.82 -27.50
C LYS A 477 5.24 2.59 -28.35
N GLY A 478 4.58 1.56 -27.76
CA GLY A 478 4.15 0.36 -28.47
C GLY A 478 3.16 0.68 -29.60
N ALA A 479 2.19 1.58 -29.35
CA ALA A 479 1.22 2.01 -30.35
C ALA A 479 1.88 2.78 -31.51
N VAL A 480 2.80 3.71 -31.20
CA VAL A 480 3.57 4.45 -32.21
C VAL A 480 4.45 3.52 -33.04
N GLN A 481 5.09 2.52 -32.42
CA GLN A 481 5.87 1.53 -33.15
C GLN A 481 4.99 0.70 -34.11
N LYS A 482 3.81 0.28 -33.65
CA LYS A 482 2.86 -0.46 -34.50
C LYS A 482 2.37 0.37 -35.69
N ARG A 483 2.13 1.67 -35.50
CA ARG A 483 1.84 2.62 -36.57
C ARG A 483 2.94 2.60 -37.65
N ARG A 484 4.22 2.75 -37.23
CA ARG A 484 5.37 2.70 -38.15
C ARG A 484 5.46 1.39 -38.92
N ASP A 485 5.16 0.27 -38.28
CA ASP A 485 5.13 -1.05 -38.92
C ASP A 485 4.01 -1.12 -39.97
N CYS A 486 2.82 -0.56 -39.69
CA CYS A 486 1.71 -0.49 -40.62
C CYS A 486 2.02 0.43 -41.80
N GLU A 487 2.64 1.59 -41.58
CA GLU A 487 3.12 2.50 -42.65
C GLU A 487 4.06 1.76 -43.61
N ARG A 488 5.00 0.96 -43.06
CA ARG A 488 5.91 0.13 -43.88
C ARG A 488 5.16 -0.96 -44.66
N LEU A 489 4.21 -1.67 -44.03
CA LEU A 489 3.42 -2.70 -44.71
C LEU A 489 2.58 -2.14 -45.85
N THR A 490 2.04 -0.94 -45.70
CA THR A 490 1.29 -0.25 -46.78
C THR A 490 2.23 0.16 -47.91
N ALA A 491 3.43 0.66 -47.61
CA ALA A 491 4.44 0.97 -48.62
C ALA A 491 4.89 -0.29 -49.40
N GLU A 492 4.85 -1.47 -48.76
CA GLU A 492 5.12 -2.77 -49.39
C GLU A 492 3.88 -3.39 -50.07
N HIS A 493 2.76 -2.67 -50.16
CA HIS A 493 1.46 -3.16 -50.70
C HIS A 493 0.92 -4.42 -50.00
N LYS A 494 1.21 -4.57 -48.71
CA LYS A 494 0.75 -5.68 -47.84
C LYS A 494 -0.39 -5.29 -46.92
N MET A 495 -0.78 -4.03 -46.90
CA MET A 495 -1.86 -3.46 -46.09
C MET A 495 -2.59 -2.40 -46.91
N GLU A 496 -3.93 -2.38 -46.82
CA GLU A 496 -4.78 -1.40 -47.49
C GLU A 496 -4.64 -0.01 -46.86
N VAL A 497 -4.78 1.05 -47.69
CA VAL A 497 -4.62 2.45 -47.25
C VAL A 497 -5.69 2.82 -46.21
N GLU A 498 -6.92 2.33 -46.35
CA GLU A 498 -8.04 2.54 -45.46
C GLU A 498 -7.73 1.99 -44.06
N GLN A 499 -7.11 0.81 -43.98
CA GLN A 499 -6.68 0.20 -42.73
C GLN A 499 -5.57 1.04 -42.06
N LEU A 500 -4.61 1.53 -42.86
CA LEU A 500 -3.58 2.42 -42.33
C LEU A 500 -4.20 3.71 -41.76
N ASN A 501 -5.11 4.35 -42.46
CA ASN A 501 -5.78 5.57 -42.01
C ASN A 501 -6.47 5.37 -40.66
N GLU A 502 -7.10 4.21 -40.44
CA GLU A 502 -7.72 3.90 -39.16
C GLU A 502 -6.66 3.68 -38.05
N VAL A 503 -5.53 3.04 -38.35
CA VAL A 503 -4.42 2.90 -37.41
C VAL A 503 -3.83 4.27 -37.04
N LEU A 504 -3.67 5.16 -38.00
CA LEU A 504 -3.21 6.54 -37.77
C LEU A 504 -4.16 7.25 -36.82
N ARG A 505 -5.46 7.26 -37.11
CA ARG A 505 -6.49 7.88 -36.29
C ARG A 505 -6.49 7.33 -34.84
N ARG A 506 -6.44 6.00 -34.68
CA ARG A 506 -6.43 5.36 -33.36
C ARG A 506 -5.15 5.64 -32.58
N THR A 507 -4.01 5.72 -33.25
CA THR A 507 -2.74 6.11 -32.64
C THR A 507 -2.78 7.56 -32.16
N ASP A 508 -3.40 8.45 -32.94
CA ASP A 508 -3.59 9.85 -32.51
C ASP A 508 -4.48 9.94 -31.25
N VAL A 509 -5.55 9.12 -31.14
CA VAL A 509 -6.38 9.05 -29.91
C VAL A 509 -5.53 8.66 -28.69
N ILE A 510 -4.67 7.64 -28.80
CA ILE A 510 -3.75 7.23 -27.73
C ILE A 510 -2.80 8.38 -27.36
N SER A 511 -2.30 9.08 -28.37
CA SER A 511 -1.37 10.20 -28.17
C SER A 511 -2.05 11.40 -27.48
N TYR A 512 -3.29 11.71 -27.86
CA TYR A 512 -4.10 12.73 -27.19
C TYR A 512 -4.36 12.37 -25.71
N ALA A 513 -4.70 11.10 -25.45
CA ALA A 513 -4.89 10.62 -24.07
C ALA A 513 -3.62 10.79 -23.22
N LEU A 514 -2.46 10.42 -23.77
CA LEU A 514 -1.18 10.61 -23.07
C LEU A 514 -0.89 12.11 -22.81
N LEU A 515 -1.11 12.98 -23.80
CA LEU A 515 -0.87 14.42 -23.61
C LEU A 515 -1.80 15.02 -22.55
N ALA A 516 -3.08 14.62 -22.56
CA ALA A 516 -4.06 15.04 -21.58
C ALA A 516 -3.66 14.56 -20.16
N GLU A 517 -3.15 13.33 -20.05
CA GLU A 517 -2.71 12.76 -18.78
C GLU A 517 -1.46 13.44 -18.24
N ILE A 518 -0.47 13.70 -19.08
CA ILE A 518 0.73 14.46 -18.70
C ILE A 518 0.35 15.85 -18.16
N ASN A 519 -0.56 16.55 -18.81
CA ASN A 519 -1.02 17.87 -18.39
C ASN A 519 -1.85 17.80 -17.11
N HIS A 520 -2.74 16.83 -16.98
CA HIS A 520 -3.49 16.58 -15.75
C HIS A 520 -2.54 16.35 -14.56
N PHE A 521 -1.60 15.43 -14.70
CA PHE A 521 -0.60 15.17 -13.66
C PHE A 521 0.24 16.40 -13.32
N LYS A 522 0.61 17.22 -14.32
CA LYS A 522 1.36 18.47 -14.11
C LYS A 522 0.56 19.47 -13.28
N THR A 523 -0.73 19.64 -13.56
CA THR A 523 -1.61 20.57 -12.86
C THR A 523 -1.88 20.10 -11.43
N GLU A 524 -2.36 18.86 -11.27
CA GLU A 524 -2.72 18.30 -9.95
C GLU A 524 -1.52 18.28 -8.99
N ARG A 525 -0.35 17.79 -9.45
CA ARG A 525 0.85 17.76 -8.59
C ARG A 525 1.30 19.14 -8.13
N THR A 526 1.14 20.18 -8.97
CA THR A 526 1.60 21.53 -8.65
C THR A 526 0.81 22.09 -7.46
N GLU A 527 -0.51 21.99 -7.49
CA GLU A 527 -1.36 22.46 -6.40
C GLU A 527 -1.26 21.57 -5.16
N ASP A 528 -1.22 20.25 -5.34
CA ASP A 528 -1.15 19.29 -4.25
C ASP A 528 0.18 19.36 -3.49
N LEU A 529 1.33 19.43 -4.18
CA LEU A 529 2.64 19.58 -3.54
C LEU A 529 2.78 20.93 -2.82
N LYS A 530 2.26 22.02 -3.43
CA LYS A 530 2.21 23.33 -2.78
C LYS A 530 1.43 23.29 -1.47
N ALA A 531 0.22 22.73 -1.49
CA ALA A 531 -0.61 22.59 -0.30
C ALA A 531 0.05 21.70 0.76
N THR A 532 0.66 20.59 0.33
CA THR A 532 1.37 19.63 1.18
C THR A 532 2.54 20.29 1.90
N MET A 533 3.40 21.01 1.17
CA MET A 533 4.55 21.71 1.77
C MET A 533 4.12 22.83 2.71
N GLN A 534 3.06 23.58 2.36
CA GLN A 534 2.50 24.60 3.25
C GLN A 534 1.98 23.99 4.56
N LYS A 535 1.26 22.85 4.48
CA LYS A 535 0.76 22.13 5.66
C LYS A 535 1.92 21.67 6.53
N PHE A 536 2.92 21.03 5.95
CA PHE A 536 4.12 20.56 6.64
C PHE A 536 4.84 21.70 7.39
N LEU A 537 5.12 22.82 6.69
CA LEU A 537 5.82 23.96 7.29
C LEU A 537 5.01 24.61 8.42
N ARG A 538 3.67 24.71 8.29
CA ARG A 538 2.80 25.23 9.36
C ARG A 538 2.90 24.35 10.62
N GLN A 539 2.94 23.02 10.47
CA GLN A 539 3.08 22.10 11.60
C GLN A 539 4.46 22.22 12.27
N GLN A 540 5.52 22.36 11.48
CA GLN A 540 6.87 22.60 11.99
C GLN A 540 6.95 23.93 12.78
N ILE A 541 6.41 24.99 12.23
CA ILE A 541 6.36 26.31 12.90
C ILE A 541 5.57 26.22 14.21
N SER A 542 4.41 25.55 14.22
CA SER A 542 3.60 25.37 15.41
C SER A 542 4.35 24.57 16.50
N PHE A 543 5.06 23.54 16.10
CA PHE A 543 5.88 22.72 17.00
C PHE A 543 6.97 23.53 17.69
N TYR A 544 7.78 24.25 16.93
CA TYR A 544 8.86 25.06 17.51
C TYR A 544 8.34 26.22 18.37
N LYS A 545 7.20 26.84 18.01
CA LYS A 545 6.55 27.86 18.86
C LYS A 545 6.16 27.30 20.21
N ARG A 546 5.56 26.09 20.28
CA ARG A 546 5.21 25.44 21.55
C ARG A 546 6.44 25.15 22.41
N ILE A 547 7.58 24.80 21.80
CA ILE A 547 8.84 24.62 22.54
C ILE A 547 9.32 25.94 23.10
N VAL A 548 9.31 27.02 22.30
CA VAL A 548 9.70 28.36 22.73
C VAL A 548 8.85 28.83 23.90
N GLU A 549 7.51 28.76 23.79
CA GLU A 549 6.58 29.10 24.87
C GLU A 549 6.88 28.34 26.16
N LYS A 550 7.21 27.04 26.06
CA LYS A 550 7.55 26.21 27.23
C LYS A 550 8.84 26.68 27.90
N LEU A 551 9.84 27.05 27.12
CA LEU A 551 11.11 27.56 27.64
C LEU A 551 10.97 28.98 28.22
N GLU A 552 10.17 29.87 27.58
CA GLU A 552 9.88 31.22 28.09
C GLU A 552 9.16 31.17 29.46
N VAL A 553 8.12 30.34 29.57
CA VAL A 553 7.43 30.13 30.87
C VAL A 553 8.39 29.65 31.96
N THR A 554 9.34 28.79 31.59
CA THR A 554 10.34 28.26 32.51
C THR A 554 11.38 29.34 32.86
N LEU A 555 11.81 30.15 31.90
CA LEU A 555 12.77 31.26 32.13
C LEU A 555 12.22 32.27 33.15
N ASN A 556 10.94 32.66 33.02
CA ASN A 556 10.29 33.62 33.90
C ASN A 556 10.31 33.18 35.40
N GLN A 557 10.49 31.89 35.70
CA GLN A 557 10.60 31.40 37.08
C GLN A 557 11.92 31.79 37.76
N TYR A 558 12.93 32.22 37.02
CA TYR A 558 14.20 32.70 37.56
C TYR A 558 14.17 34.22 37.85
N ASP A 559 13.18 34.94 37.30
CA ASP A 559 13.03 36.40 37.49
C ASP A 559 12.13 36.72 38.69
N GLU A 560 11.35 35.75 39.21
CA GLU A 560 10.50 35.86 40.40
C GLU A 560 11.24 35.49 41.67
#